data_7c5555797fe3a55e2391c948fa2f4757
#
_entry.id   7c5555797fe3a55e2391c948fa2f4757
#
_cell.length_a   1.000
_cell.length_b   1.000
_cell.length_c   1.000
_cell.angle_alpha   90.00
_cell.angle_beta   90.00
_cell.angle_gamma   90.00
#
_symmetry.space_group_name_H-M   'P 1'
#
loop_
_entity.id
_entity.type
_entity.pdbx_description
1 polymer ?
#
loop_
_entity_poly.entity_id
_entity_poly.type
_entity_poly.pdbx_seq_one_letter_code
_entity_poly.pdbx_strand_id
1 'polypeptide(L)'
;MIKFKEYFKQMCDENKVVFDEFQFIHDLYKANKKANQVVFNEQGVVVRRIIEDWDRKLCGRMERGKNAAYSARLSEKFWNEVRLRFPMIDFVGATVS
;
A
#
# COMPACT_ATOMS: atom_id res chain seq x y z
N MET A 1 -10.92 -18.70 -6.71
CA MET A 1 -9.65 -18.01 -7.01
C MET A 1 -9.70 -16.59 -6.50
N ILE A 2 -8.71 -16.19 -5.72
CA ILE A 2 -8.64 -14.82 -5.21
C ILE A 2 -8.03 -13.93 -6.27
N LYS A 3 -8.78 -12.90 -6.65
CA LYS A 3 -8.30 -11.94 -7.64
C LYS A 3 -7.71 -10.74 -6.90
N PHE A 4 -6.40 -10.65 -6.88
CA PHE A 4 -5.69 -9.62 -6.12
C PHE A 4 -6.07 -8.19 -6.55
N LYS A 5 -6.40 -7.98 -7.81
CA LYS A 5 -6.82 -6.67 -8.30
C LYS A 5 -8.16 -6.25 -7.73
N GLU A 6 -9.12 -7.16 -7.66
CA GLU A 6 -10.42 -6.90 -7.05
C GLU A 6 -10.28 -6.66 -5.56
N TYR A 7 -9.40 -7.41 -4.92
CA TYR A 7 -9.11 -7.27 -3.50
C TYR A 7 -8.49 -5.90 -3.20
N PHE A 8 -7.54 -5.48 -4.04
CA PHE A 8 -6.93 -4.16 -3.94
C PHE A 8 -7.99 -3.06 -4.11
N LYS A 9 -8.88 -3.21 -5.08
CA LYS A 9 -9.96 -2.24 -5.30
C LYS A 9 -10.87 -2.15 -4.10
N GLN A 10 -11.22 -3.30 -3.51
CA GLN A 10 -12.06 -3.34 -2.31
C GLN A 10 -11.39 -2.59 -1.15
N MET A 11 -10.09 -2.80 -0.96
CA MET A 11 -9.33 -2.08 0.06
C MET A 11 -9.41 -0.56 -0.16
N CYS A 12 -9.22 -0.12 -1.39
CA CYS A 12 -9.29 1.30 -1.73
C CYS A 12 -10.69 1.87 -1.50
N ASP A 13 -11.73 1.12 -1.85
CA ASP A 13 -13.10 1.56 -1.70
C ASP A 13 -13.50 1.67 -0.21
N GLU A 14 -13.06 0.71 0.61
CA GLU A 14 -13.37 0.72 2.04
C GLU A 14 -12.59 1.79 2.81
N ASN A 15 -11.48 2.25 2.26
CA ASN A 15 -10.62 3.26 2.89
C ASN A 15 -10.48 4.50 2.01
N LYS A 16 -11.54 4.80 1.25
CA LYS A 16 -11.50 5.83 0.22
C LYS A 16 -11.02 7.20 0.73
N VAL A 17 -11.57 7.65 1.84
CA VAL A 17 -11.23 8.98 2.39
C VAL A 17 -9.73 9.05 2.71
N VAL A 18 -9.23 8.06 3.43
CA VAL A 18 -7.81 8.01 3.83
C VAL A 18 -6.90 7.95 2.61
N PHE A 19 -7.25 7.09 1.64
CA PHE A 19 -6.43 6.88 0.46
C PHE A 19 -6.47 8.10 -0.48
N ASP A 20 -7.62 8.75 -0.60
CA ASP A 20 -7.74 9.96 -1.43
C ASP A 20 -6.93 11.11 -0.81
N GLU A 21 -6.97 11.27 0.50
CA GLU A 21 -6.17 12.27 1.21
C GLU A 21 -4.67 11.98 1.03
N PHE A 22 -4.29 10.72 1.17
CA PHE A 22 -2.89 10.33 0.97
C PHE A 22 -2.48 10.55 -0.49
N GLN A 23 -3.34 10.29 -1.45
CA GLN A 23 -3.04 10.51 -2.87
C GLN A 23 -2.66 11.97 -3.11
N PHE A 24 -3.39 12.90 -2.50
CA PHE A 24 -3.09 14.32 -2.60
C PHE A 24 -1.70 14.64 -2.02
N ILE A 25 -1.43 14.11 -0.83
CA ILE A 25 -0.13 14.31 -0.15
C ILE A 25 1.00 13.65 -0.93
N HIS A 26 0.74 12.46 -1.46
CA HIS A 26 1.70 11.73 -2.28
C HIS A 26 2.09 12.54 -3.52
N ASP A 27 1.12 13.16 -4.18
CA ASP A 27 1.40 13.96 -5.38
C ASP A 27 2.18 15.22 -5.03
N LEU A 28 1.90 15.84 -3.89
CA LEU A 28 2.70 16.95 -3.38
C LEU A 28 4.14 16.52 -3.09
N TYR A 29 4.29 15.34 -2.50
CA TYR A 29 5.61 14.76 -2.21
C TYR A 29 6.40 14.52 -3.50
N LYS A 30 5.76 14.00 -4.54
CA LYS A 30 6.40 13.81 -5.84
C LYS A 30 6.93 15.12 -6.40
N ALA A 31 6.17 16.20 -6.22
CA ALA A 31 6.57 17.53 -6.71
C ALA A 31 7.70 18.13 -5.88
N ASN A 32 7.67 17.93 -4.56
CA ASN A 32 8.70 18.46 -3.66
C ASN A 32 8.86 17.53 -2.46
N LYS A 33 9.78 16.59 -2.57
CA LYS A 33 10.01 15.58 -1.54
C LYS A 33 10.44 16.19 -0.21
N LYS A 34 11.39 17.11 -0.26
CA LYS A 34 11.96 17.71 0.95
C LYS A 34 10.92 18.47 1.77
N ALA A 35 10.11 19.28 1.10
CA ALA A 35 9.10 20.10 1.77
C ALA A 35 7.96 19.26 2.36
N ASN A 36 7.67 18.11 1.78
CA ASN A 36 6.50 17.30 2.13
C ASN A 36 6.85 15.99 2.84
N GLN A 37 8.13 15.76 3.19
CA GLN A 37 8.56 14.49 3.77
C GLN A 37 7.85 14.16 5.08
N VAL A 38 7.71 15.13 5.97
CA VAL A 38 7.11 14.92 7.29
C VAL A 38 5.65 14.50 7.17
N VAL A 39 4.85 15.27 6.42
CA VAL A 39 3.43 14.98 6.26
C VAL A 39 3.24 13.68 5.47
N PHE A 40 4.09 13.44 4.49
CA PHE A 40 4.07 12.19 3.72
C PHE A 40 4.33 10.99 4.63
N ASN A 41 5.31 11.08 5.51
CA ASN A 41 5.61 10.01 6.46
C ASN A 41 4.46 9.78 7.44
N GLU A 42 3.90 10.86 8.01
CA GLU A 42 2.81 10.75 8.97
C GLU A 42 1.58 10.07 8.38
N GLN A 43 1.13 10.52 7.23
CA GLN A 43 -0.03 9.93 6.56
C GLN A 43 0.31 8.58 5.95
N GLY A 44 1.51 8.44 5.42
CA GLY A 44 1.95 7.21 4.80
C GLY A 44 2.03 6.03 5.76
N VAL A 45 2.40 6.27 7.01
CA VAL A 45 2.43 5.21 8.05
C VAL A 45 1.04 4.63 8.24
N VAL A 46 0.02 5.48 8.29
CA VAL A 46 -1.38 5.03 8.42
C VAL A 46 -1.79 4.19 7.21
N VAL A 47 -1.50 4.69 6.02
CA VAL A 47 -1.83 3.99 4.77
C VAL A 47 -1.10 2.66 4.67
N ARG A 48 0.19 2.64 4.99
CA ARG A 48 0.97 1.40 4.95
C ARG A 48 0.44 0.36 5.91
N ARG A 49 0.02 0.75 7.10
CA ARG A 49 -0.57 -0.18 8.06
C ARG A 49 -1.85 -0.81 7.52
N ILE A 50 -2.69 -0.02 6.87
CA ILE A 50 -3.90 -0.51 6.22
C ILE A 50 -3.53 -1.53 5.14
N ILE A 51 -2.58 -1.19 4.27
CA ILE A 51 -2.15 -2.05 3.18
C ILE A 51 -1.53 -3.35 3.72
N GLU A 52 -0.68 -3.26 4.72
CA GLU A 52 -0.05 -4.42 5.33
C GLU A 52 -1.07 -5.35 5.98
N ASP A 53 -2.10 -4.78 6.60
CA ASP A 53 -3.17 -5.56 7.21
C ASP A 53 -3.97 -6.32 6.14
N TRP A 54 -4.31 -5.65 5.04
CA TRP A 54 -5.01 -6.30 3.93
C TRP A 54 -4.15 -7.36 3.24
N ASP A 55 -2.86 -7.08 3.08
CA ASP A 55 -1.89 -8.03 2.54
C ASP A 55 -1.82 -9.30 3.40
N ARG A 56 -1.75 -9.13 4.71
CA ARG A 56 -1.75 -10.24 5.66
C ARG A 56 -2.99 -11.10 5.54
N LYS A 57 -4.15 -10.47 5.43
CA LYS A 57 -5.42 -11.18 5.27
C LYS A 57 -5.47 -11.95 3.96
N LEU A 58 -4.98 -11.33 2.89
CA LEU A 58 -4.92 -11.97 1.58
C LEU A 58 -4.02 -13.22 1.62
N CYS A 59 -2.80 -13.07 2.15
CA CYS A 59 -1.83 -14.16 2.25
C CYS A 59 -2.29 -15.23 3.24
N GLY A 60 -2.91 -14.83 4.34
CA GLY A 60 -3.42 -15.76 5.35
C GLY A 60 -4.45 -16.73 4.80
N ARG A 61 -5.29 -16.27 3.87
CA ARG A 61 -6.25 -17.15 3.22
C ARG A 61 -5.57 -18.21 2.36
N MET A 62 -4.43 -17.86 1.79
CA MET A 62 -3.69 -18.78 0.92
C MET A 62 -2.79 -19.76 1.70
N GLU A 63 -2.33 -19.38 2.87
CA GLU A 63 -1.49 -20.21 3.73
C GLU A 63 -2.18 -21.52 4.11
N ARG A 64 -3.49 -21.52 4.22
CA ARG A 64 -4.27 -22.74 4.47
C ARG A 64 -4.10 -23.77 3.36
N GLY A 65 -3.67 -23.35 2.20
CA GLY A 65 -3.44 -24.22 1.06
C GLY A 65 -2.04 -24.80 0.96
N LYS A 66 -1.21 -24.63 1.98
CA LYS A 66 0.14 -25.21 2.04
C LYS A 66 1.13 -24.68 0.99
N ASN A 67 0.96 -23.47 0.53
CA ASN A 67 1.81 -22.98 -0.55
C ASN A 67 2.38 -21.59 -0.23
N ALA A 68 3.44 -21.58 0.60
CA ALA A 68 4.11 -20.36 1.01
C ALA A 68 4.68 -19.58 -0.18
N ALA A 69 5.21 -20.28 -1.19
CA ALA A 69 5.74 -19.64 -2.39
C ALA A 69 4.65 -18.90 -3.16
N TYR A 70 3.45 -19.47 -3.23
CA TYR A 70 2.31 -18.85 -3.88
C TYR A 70 1.87 -17.57 -3.12
N SER A 71 1.84 -17.65 -1.80
CA SER A 71 1.51 -16.49 -0.95
C SER A 71 2.48 -15.34 -1.15
N ALA A 72 3.77 -15.63 -1.25
CA ALA A 72 4.80 -14.61 -1.48
C ALA A 72 4.59 -13.91 -2.82
N ARG A 73 4.28 -14.69 -3.87
CA ARG A 73 4.01 -14.12 -5.20
C ARG A 73 2.74 -13.28 -5.21
N LEU A 74 1.72 -13.72 -4.50
CA LEU A 74 0.46 -13.01 -4.40
C LEU A 74 0.66 -11.67 -3.69
N SER A 75 1.42 -11.66 -2.60
CA SER A 75 1.79 -10.44 -1.88
C SER A 75 2.53 -9.48 -2.80
N GLU A 76 3.51 -9.97 -3.56
CA GLU A 76 4.27 -9.16 -4.51
C GLU A 76 3.36 -8.51 -5.55
N LYS A 77 2.43 -9.28 -6.10
CA LYS A 77 1.47 -8.75 -7.10
C LYS A 77 0.56 -7.70 -6.48
N PHE A 78 0.12 -7.92 -5.24
CA PHE A 78 -0.71 -6.97 -4.52
C PHE A 78 0.04 -5.66 -4.30
N TRP A 79 1.29 -5.73 -3.82
CA TRP A 79 2.12 -4.54 -3.61
C TRP A 79 2.46 -3.83 -4.92
N ASN A 80 2.56 -4.56 -6.04
CA ASN A 80 2.75 -3.94 -7.34
C ASN A 80 1.54 -3.09 -7.73
N GLU A 81 0.32 -3.53 -7.39
CA GLU A 81 -0.88 -2.72 -7.59
C GLU A 81 -0.84 -1.45 -6.71
N VAL A 82 -0.35 -1.58 -5.48
CA VAL A 82 -0.16 -0.43 -4.59
C VAL A 82 0.80 0.57 -5.22
N ARG A 83 1.90 0.11 -5.77
CA ARG A 83 2.92 0.97 -6.40
C ARG A 83 2.42 1.63 -7.68
N LEU A 84 1.46 1.04 -8.36
CA LEU A 84 0.83 1.68 -9.52
C LEU A 84 0.06 2.92 -9.11
N ARG A 85 -0.61 2.87 -7.95
CA ARG A 85 -1.35 4.00 -7.42
C ARG A 85 -0.44 4.97 -6.66
N PHE A 86 0.48 4.43 -5.86
CA PHE A 86 1.40 5.22 -5.02
C PHE A 86 2.85 4.85 -5.32
N PRO A 87 3.40 5.33 -6.44
CA PRO A 87 4.78 4.97 -6.81
C PRO A 87 5.83 5.30 -5.74
N MET A 88 5.55 6.27 -4.86
CA MET A 88 6.47 6.70 -3.81
C MET A 88 6.22 6.02 -2.47
N ILE A 89 5.35 4.98 -2.43
CA ILE A 89 4.97 4.35 -1.16
C ILE A 89 6.18 3.80 -0.40
N ASP A 90 7.21 3.34 -1.11
CA ASP A 90 8.41 2.79 -0.49
C ASP A 90 9.27 3.84 0.21
N PHE A 91 9.01 5.12 -0.04
CA PHE A 91 9.71 6.21 0.62
C PHE A 91 9.07 6.67 1.91
N VAL A 92 7.93 6.07 2.28
CA VAL A 92 7.28 6.37 3.58
C VAL A 92 8.23 5.98 4.70
N GLY A 93 8.48 6.91 5.61
CA GLY A 93 9.40 6.70 6.72
C GLY A 93 10.86 7.06 6.40
N ALA A 94 11.16 7.48 5.19
CA ALA A 94 12.52 7.91 4.84
C ALA A 94 12.90 9.17 5.61
N THR A 95 14.18 9.26 5.98
CA THR A 95 14.69 10.45 6.64
C THR A 95 15.19 11.45 5.62
N VAL A 96 14.90 12.73 5.87
CA VAL A 96 15.43 13.82 5.06
C VAL A 96 16.81 14.15 5.57
N SER A 97 17.79 13.97 4.76
CA SER A 97 19.18 14.32 5.09
C SER A 97 19.60 15.59 4.37
#